data_d2d4fdd0d2431f8e9cefde2e7614043b
#
_entry.id   d2d4fdd0d2431f8e9cefde2e7614043b
#
_cell.length_a   1.000
_cell.length_b   1.000
_cell.length_c   1.000
_cell.angle_alpha   90.00
_cell.angle_beta   90.00
_cell.angle_gamma   90.00
#
_symmetry.space_group_name_H-M   'P 1'
#
loop_
_entity.id
_entity.type
_entity.pdbx_description
1 polymer ?
#
loop_
_entity_poly.entity_id
_entity_poly.type
_entity_poly.pdbx_seq_one_letter_code
_entity_poly.pdbx_strand_id
1 'polypeptide(L)'
;IRGQEYDAWKGLAKPPLDAFRRDYDARHYDDDNNNNAKDALNLELFITGDYDANVVIEVKGIKFKEELFIPAGTVKSIKLDEKAQITSYEVIEKGMSVQIVSDMPISVYGLSTRFQTTDTFLGLPNNVLGTEYRVMCYHKSGPRMPQFAVVATEDSTIVNITPRVITKLERPANTPFSIKLDKGDVYQVVPSSSRQNRSFDLTGSLIKSNKKISVFSGHQCAYVPAPPPIILACNHLTEQMPPISSWGKHFFIGRFEKRTRYTYRILADQPHTKVFINSKLKTILQPGQFYEGISDSTMQITADNPILVAQYSQGFKNG
;
A
#
# COMPACT_ATOMS: atom_id res chain seq x y z
N ILE A 1 -28.29 14.62 -2.62
CA ILE A 1 -27.27 13.92 -1.84
C ILE A 1 -26.41 13.18 -2.84
N ARG A 2 -25.13 13.54 -2.94
CA ARG A 2 -24.21 12.82 -3.85
C ARG A 2 -23.66 11.61 -3.08
N GLY A 3 -23.80 10.42 -3.64
CA GLY A 3 -23.22 9.19 -3.15
C GLY A 3 -21.68 9.26 -3.08
N GLN A 4 -21.06 8.30 -2.42
CA GLN A 4 -19.60 8.18 -2.36
C GLN A 4 -19.08 7.31 -3.49
N GLU A 5 -17.95 7.71 -4.06
CA GLU A 5 -17.21 6.95 -5.06
C GLU A 5 -15.83 6.61 -4.53
N TYR A 6 -15.42 5.36 -4.72
CA TYR A 6 -14.11 4.83 -4.36
C TYR A 6 -13.47 4.23 -5.59
N ASP A 7 -12.23 4.61 -5.86
CA ASP A 7 -11.36 3.92 -6.79
C ASP A 7 -10.28 3.22 -5.98
N ALA A 8 -10.51 1.96 -5.65
CA ALA A 8 -9.60 1.13 -4.91
C ALA A 8 -8.80 0.22 -5.84
N TRP A 9 -7.54 0.02 -5.53
CA TRP A 9 -6.67 -0.91 -6.21
C TRP A 9 -6.58 -2.23 -5.42
N LYS A 10 -6.42 -3.32 -6.14
CA LYS A 10 -6.44 -4.67 -5.58
C LYS A 10 -5.06 -5.30 -5.56
N GLY A 11 -4.62 -5.66 -4.38
CA GLY A 11 -3.53 -6.60 -4.16
C GLY A 11 -2.23 -6.29 -4.91
N LEU A 12 -1.18 -6.07 -4.17
CA LEU A 12 0.17 -5.90 -4.73
C LEU A 12 0.61 -7.18 -5.44
N ALA A 13 1.02 -7.08 -6.70
CA ALA A 13 1.38 -8.23 -7.52
C ALA A 13 2.52 -9.06 -6.93
N LYS A 14 2.38 -10.38 -7.00
CA LYS A 14 3.49 -11.31 -6.83
C LYS A 14 4.16 -11.49 -8.22
N PRO A 15 5.50 -11.53 -8.33
CA PRO A 15 6.13 -11.90 -9.59
C PRO A 15 5.73 -13.32 -10.01
N PRO A 16 5.76 -13.65 -11.31
CA PRO A 16 5.53 -15.00 -11.80
C PRO A 16 6.44 -15.99 -11.08
N LEU A 17 5.94 -17.15 -10.75
CA LEU A 17 6.68 -18.24 -10.08
C LEU A 17 7.99 -18.62 -10.77
N ASP A 18 8.09 -18.42 -12.08
CA ASP A 18 9.24 -18.82 -12.89
C ASP A 18 10.50 -17.96 -12.68
N ALA A 19 10.36 -16.74 -12.16
CA ALA A 19 11.49 -15.88 -11.84
C ALA A 19 12.23 -16.29 -10.55
N PHE A 20 11.67 -17.22 -9.77
CA PHE A 20 12.17 -17.58 -8.44
C PHE A 20 12.99 -18.87 -8.39
N ARG A 21 13.04 -19.65 -9.48
CA ARG A 21 13.66 -20.99 -9.46
C ARG A 21 15.18 -21.01 -9.48
N ARG A 22 15.90 -19.88 -9.65
CA ARG A 22 17.36 -19.92 -9.85
C ARG A 22 18.25 -19.54 -8.68
N ASP A 23 17.75 -18.88 -7.61
CA ASP A 23 18.65 -18.32 -6.58
C ASP A 23 18.24 -18.55 -5.13
N TYR A 24 17.33 -19.45 -4.82
CA TYR A 24 17.01 -19.76 -3.43
C TYR A 24 16.94 -21.26 -3.19
N ASP A 25 17.78 -21.71 -2.24
CA ASP A 25 17.86 -23.08 -1.76
C ASP A 25 16.46 -23.60 -1.37
N ALA A 26 15.97 -24.57 -2.13
CA ALA A 26 14.63 -25.14 -2.09
C ALA A 26 14.28 -25.86 -0.76
N ARG A 27 15.11 -25.75 0.27
CA ARG A 27 14.99 -26.52 1.52
C ARG A 27 13.98 -25.98 2.53
N HIS A 28 13.25 -24.89 2.23
CA HIS A 28 12.27 -24.31 3.17
C HIS A 28 10.88 -24.02 2.56
N TYR A 29 10.60 -24.50 1.38
CA TYR A 29 9.26 -24.59 0.83
C TYR A 29 9.02 -26.04 0.44
N ASP A 30 8.37 -26.75 1.35
CA ASP A 30 8.03 -28.15 1.19
C ASP A 30 7.41 -28.41 -0.18
N ASP A 31 7.98 -29.42 -0.79
CA ASP A 31 7.58 -30.13 -1.98
C ASP A 31 6.20 -30.82 -1.81
N ASP A 32 5.21 -30.06 -1.34
CA ASP A 32 3.83 -30.52 -1.42
C ASP A 32 3.29 -30.22 -2.81
N ASN A 33 3.64 -31.10 -3.76
CA ASN A 33 3.17 -31.15 -5.15
C ASN A 33 1.63 -31.27 -5.29
N ASN A 34 0.86 -30.85 -4.30
CA ASN A 34 -0.60 -30.99 -4.30
C ASN A 34 -1.38 -29.75 -3.83
N ASN A 35 -0.77 -28.53 -3.86
CA ASN A 35 -1.34 -27.34 -3.21
C ASN A 35 -1.58 -26.12 -4.10
N ASN A 36 -1.85 -26.28 -5.40
CA ASN A 36 -2.25 -25.16 -6.26
C ASN A 36 -3.51 -24.40 -5.75
N ALA A 37 -4.35 -25.04 -4.96
CA ALA A 37 -5.54 -24.41 -4.38
C ALA A 37 -5.26 -23.61 -3.08
N LYS A 38 -4.19 -23.93 -2.34
CA LYS A 38 -3.88 -23.27 -1.05
C LYS A 38 -3.11 -21.95 -1.20
N ASP A 39 -2.42 -21.72 -2.30
CA ASP A 39 -1.65 -20.48 -2.55
C ASP A 39 -2.41 -19.46 -3.41
N ALA A 40 -3.67 -19.70 -3.70
CA ALA A 40 -4.52 -18.79 -4.45
C ALA A 40 -4.69 -17.47 -3.68
N LEU A 41 -4.55 -16.35 -4.39
CA LEU A 41 -4.86 -15.03 -3.85
C LEU A 41 -6.38 -14.92 -3.64
N ASN A 42 -6.79 -14.60 -2.42
CA ASN A 42 -8.16 -14.25 -2.11
C ASN A 42 -8.26 -12.74 -1.92
N LEU A 43 -9.01 -12.08 -2.79
CA LEU A 43 -9.29 -10.66 -2.75
C LEU A 43 -10.75 -10.48 -2.33
N GLU A 44 -10.98 -9.75 -1.24
CA GLU A 44 -12.31 -9.58 -0.67
C GLU A 44 -12.52 -8.12 -0.25
N LEU A 45 -13.73 -7.63 -0.45
CA LEU A 45 -14.17 -6.32 0.02
C LEU A 45 -15.16 -6.53 1.15
N PHE A 46 -15.03 -5.74 2.21
CA PHE A 46 -16.02 -5.62 3.28
C PHE A 46 -16.60 -4.22 3.22
N ILE A 47 -17.93 -4.14 3.08
CA ILE A 47 -18.64 -2.88 2.94
C ILE A 47 -19.69 -2.78 4.03
N THR A 48 -19.76 -1.62 4.69
CA THR A 48 -20.71 -1.34 5.75
C THR A 48 -21.12 0.14 5.71
N GLY A 49 -22.23 0.50 6.34
CA GLY A 49 -22.68 1.88 6.46
C GLY A 49 -23.75 2.03 7.54
N ASP A 50 -23.97 3.28 7.98
CA ASP A 50 -24.99 3.61 8.98
C ASP A 50 -26.39 3.75 8.35
N TYR A 51 -26.51 3.70 7.04
CA TYR A 51 -27.73 3.83 6.28
C TYR A 51 -27.88 2.68 5.29
N ASP A 52 -29.12 2.37 4.93
CA ASP A 52 -29.40 1.48 3.82
C ASP A 52 -28.78 2.06 2.55
N ALA A 53 -27.99 1.26 1.83
CA ALA A 53 -27.23 1.73 0.68
C ALA A 53 -27.34 0.79 -0.53
N ASN A 54 -27.52 1.35 -1.70
CA ASN A 54 -27.33 0.65 -2.97
C ASN A 54 -25.88 0.87 -3.43
N VAL A 55 -25.17 -0.22 -3.68
CA VAL A 55 -23.75 -0.19 -4.02
C VAL A 55 -23.51 -0.89 -5.35
N VAL A 56 -22.75 -0.26 -6.21
CA VAL A 56 -22.27 -0.84 -7.48
C VAL A 56 -20.76 -1.01 -7.39
N ILE A 57 -20.27 -2.21 -7.66
CA ILE A 57 -18.85 -2.54 -7.72
C ILE A 57 -18.50 -2.96 -9.14
N GLU A 58 -17.51 -2.32 -9.74
CA GLU A 58 -17.12 -2.59 -11.11
C GLU A 58 -15.60 -2.71 -11.27
N VAL A 59 -15.16 -3.66 -12.11
CA VAL A 59 -13.80 -3.74 -12.64
C VAL A 59 -13.88 -3.93 -14.14
N LYS A 60 -13.75 -2.83 -14.86
CA LYS A 60 -13.97 -2.79 -16.32
C LYS A 60 -13.00 -3.70 -17.08
N GLY A 61 -11.74 -3.75 -16.67
CA GLY A 61 -10.70 -4.54 -17.34
C GLY A 61 -10.98 -6.04 -17.41
N ILE A 62 -11.77 -6.56 -16.48
CA ILE A 62 -12.19 -7.99 -16.44
C ILE A 62 -13.70 -8.17 -16.62
N LYS A 63 -14.43 -7.09 -16.97
CA LYS A 63 -15.89 -7.10 -17.14
C LYS A 63 -16.66 -7.61 -15.91
N PHE A 64 -16.10 -7.38 -14.71
CA PHE A 64 -16.79 -7.68 -13.47
C PHE A 64 -17.70 -6.53 -13.09
N LYS A 65 -18.94 -6.83 -12.74
CA LYS A 65 -19.90 -5.87 -12.18
C LYS A 65 -20.80 -6.60 -11.19
N GLU A 66 -21.03 -5.99 -10.04
CA GLU A 66 -21.93 -6.47 -9.01
C GLU A 66 -22.73 -5.31 -8.43
N GLU A 67 -24.02 -5.53 -8.23
CA GLU A 67 -24.95 -4.55 -7.62
C GLU A 67 -25.52 -5.21 -6.37
N LEU A 68 -25.47 -4.49 -5.24
CA LEU A 68 -25.92 -5.04 -3.97
C LEU A 68 -26.59 -3.98 -3.11
N PHE A 69 -27.54 -4.44 -2.29
CA PHE A 69 -28.14 -3.66 -1.23
C PHE A 69 -27.48 -4.01 0.12
N ILE A 70 -27.09 -3.00 0.88
CA ILE A 70 -26.47 -3.12 2.20
C ILE A 70 -27.41 -2.50 3.21
N PRO A 71 -28.09 -3.29 4.06
CA PRO A 71 -28.89 -2.77 5.16
C PRO A 71 -28.02 -2.02 6.17
N ALA A 72 -28.57 -0.97 6.76
CA ALA A 72 -27.92 -0.16 7.79
C ALA A 72 -27.34 -1.03 8.92
N GLY A 73 -26.11 -0.72 9.34
CA GLY A 73 -25.41 -1.41 10.42
C GLY A 73 -24.98 -2.86 10.10
N THR A 74 -25.14 -3.33 8.86
CA THR A 74 -24.67 -4.66 8.44
C THR A 74 -23.35 -4.59 7.69
N VAL A 75 -22.62 -5.70 7.64
CA VAL A 75 -21.42 -5.87 6.82
C VAL A 75 -21.72 -6.85 5.71
N LYS A 76 -21.42 -6.47 4.47
CA LYS A 76 -21.41 -7.37 3.31
C LYS A 76 -19.99 -7.61 2.87
N SER A 77 -19.65 -8.88 2.60
CA SER A 77 -18.38 -9.25 1.98
C SER A 77 -18.59 -9.67 0.53
N ILE A 78 -17.69 -9.27 -0.35
CA ILE A 78 -17.69 -9.58 -1.76
C ILE A 78 -16.33 -10.12 -2.15
N LYS A 79 -16.31 -11.36 -2.60
CA LYS A 79 -15.09 -11.95 -3.15
C LYS A 79 -14.91 -11.49 -4.60
N LEU A 80 -13.71 -11.02 -4.92
CA LEU A 80 -13.35 -10.57 -6.24
C LEU A 80 -12.66 -11.70 -7.03
N ASP A 81 -12.84 -11.72 -8.35
CA ASP A 81 -12.13 -12.64 -9.23
C ASP A 81 -10.61 -12.44 -9.09
N GLU A 82 -9.84 -13.52 -9.05
CA GLU A 82 -8.36 -13.46 -8.96
C GLU A 82 -7.73 -12.72 -10.16
N LYS A 83 -8.40 -12.71 -11.33
CA LYS A 83 -8.00 -11.92 -12.51
C LYS A 83 -7.95 -10.42 -12.23
N ALA A 84 -8.57 -9.98 -11.17
CA ALA A 84 -8.51 -8.61 -10.72
C ALA A 84 -7.13 -8.24 -10.10
N GLN A 85 -6.26 -9.20 -9.85
CA GLN A 85 -4.91 -8.95 -9.39
C GLN A 85 -4.10 -8.20 -10.46
N ILE A 86 -3.41 -7.12 -10.04
CA ILE A 86 -2.40 -6.46 -10.87
C ILE A 86 -1.17 -7.37 -10.94
N THR A 87 -0.74 -7.71 -12.13
CA THR A 87 0.36 -8.65 -12.35
C THR A 87 1.58 -8.04 -13.03
N SER A 88 1.42 -6.86 -13.64
CA SER A 88 2.47 -6.20 -14.40
C SER A 88 3.12 -5.06 -13.61
N TYR A 89 4.34 -4.73 -13.94
CA TYR A 89 5.09 -3.62 -13.37
C TYR A 89 5.46 -2.62 -14.44
N GLU A 90 5.24 -1.33 -14.14
CA GLU A 90 5.54 -0.20 -15.02
C GLU A 90 4.88 -0.31 -16.41
N VAL A 91 3.71 -0.96 -16.46
CA VAL A 91 2.79 -1.03 -17.59
C VAL A 91 1.43 -0.49 -17.14
N ILE A 92 0.73 0.17 -18.03
CA ILE A 92 -0.64 0.64 -17.75
C ILE A 92 -1.59 -0.54 -17.90
N GLU A 93 -2.19 -0.97 -16.80
CA GLU A 93 -3.25 -1.99 -16.79
C GLU A 93 -4.60 -1.28 -16.86
N LYS A 94 -5.22 -1.34 -18.06
CA LYS A 94 -6.42 -0.55 -18.37
C LYS A 94 -7.66 -1.05 -17.65
N GLY A 95 -8.35 -0.14 -16.98
CA GLY A 95 -9.62 -0.41 -16.31
C GLY A 95 -9.52 -1.41 -15.16
N MET A 96 -8.34 -1.65 -14.62
CA MET A 96 -8.09 -2.67 -13.60
C MET A 96 -8.33 -2.18 -12.16
N SER A 97 -8.76 -0.93 -11.96
CA SER A 97 -9.21 -0.50 -10.63
C SER A 97 -10.54 -1.14 -10.23
N VAL A 98 -10.77 -1.27 -8.93
CA VAL A 98 -12.10 -1.53 -8.39
C VAL A 98 -12.80 -0.20 -8.20
N GLN A 99 -13.83 0.05 -8.95
CA GLN A 99 -14.71 1.19 -8.76
C GLN A 99 -15.90 0.79 -7.87
N ILE A 100 -16.14 1.56 -6.82
CA ILE A 100 -17.26 1.33 -5.90
C ILE A 100 -18.04 2.63 -5.81
N VAL A 101 -19.32 2.58 -6.16
CA VAL A 101 -20.24 3.73 -6.13
C VAL A 101 -21.41 3.39 -5.22
N SER A 102 -21.75 4.30 -4.34
CA SER A 102 -22.85 4.15 -3.40
C SER A 102 -23.74 5.40 -3.40
N ASP A 103 -25.04 5.23 -3.26
CA ASP A 103 -26.01 6.32 -3.07
C ASP A 103 -25.96 6.93 -1.66
N MET A 104 -25.49 6.18 -0.66
CA MET A 104 -25.33 6.62 0.71
C MET A 104 -23.89 6.46 1.21
N PRO A 105 -23.47 7.17 2.27
CA PRO A 105 -22.14 6.99 2.85
C PRO A 105 -21.89 5.55 3.33
N ILE A 106 -20.74 5.01 2.89
CA ILE A 106 -20.28 3.67 3.27
C ILE A 106 -18.82 3.70 3.72
N SER A 107 -18.40 2.68 4.42
CA SER A 107 -16.99 2.36 4.69
C SER A 107 -16.63 1.10 3.92
N VAL A 108 -15.47 1.13 3.29
CA VAL A 108 -14.95 0.03 2.46
C VAL A 108 -13.61 -0.42 3.01
N TYR A 109 -13.46 -1.73 3.23
CA TYR A 109 -12.20 -2.35 3.60
C TYR A 109 -11.82 -3.36 2.51
N GLY A 110 -10.57 -3.33 2.08
CA GLY A 110 -10.03 -4.34 1.18
C GLY A 110 -9.16 -5.33 1.94
N LEU A 111 -9.38 -6.63 1.72
CA LEU A 111 -8.60 -7.71 2.28
C LEU A 111 -7.86 -8.45 1.17
N SER A 112 -6.55 -8.60 1.33
CA SER A 112 -5.70 -9.44 0.49
C SER A 112 -5.16 -10.59 1.33
N THR A 113 -5.54 -11.82 1.00
CA THR A 113 -5.16 -13.01 1.77
C THR A 113 -4.54 -14.07 0.85
N ARG A 114 -3.45 -14.66 1.32
CA ARG A 114 -2.86 -15.89 0.81
C ARG A 114 -2.54 -16.82 1.97
N PHE A 115 -2.16 -18.06 1.68
CA PHE A 115 -1.66 -18.96 2.72
C PHE A 115 -0.54 -18.27 3.53
N GLN A 116 -0.70 -18.24 4.84
CA GLN A 116 0.21 -17.66 5.84
C GLN A 116 0.48 -16.14 5.73
N THR A 117 -0.25 -15.39 4.92
CA THR A 117 -0.07 -13.94 4.86
C THR A 117 -1.38 -13.22 4.52
N THR A 118 -1.64 -12.15 5.24
CA THR A 118 -2.84 -11.32 5.03
C THR A 118 -2.56 -9.89 5.44
N ASP A 119 -3.20 -8.97 4.75
CA ASP A 119 -3.29 -7.58 5.17
C ASP A 119 -4.57 -6.93 4.68
N THR A 120 -4.97 -5.85 5.34
CA THR A 120 -6.18 -5.08 5.03
C THR A 120 -5.85 -3.61 4.92
N PHE A 121 -6.64 -2.88 4.14
CA PHE A 121 -6.59 -1.43 4.09
C PHE A 121 -7.99 -0.83 4.18
N LEU A 122 -8.08 0.40 4.68
CA LEU A 122 -9.29 1.21 4.61
C LEU A 122 -9.33 1.94 3.26
N GLY A 123 -10.41 1.75 2.50
CA GLY A 123 -10.65 2.50 1.27
C GLY A 123 -10.96 3.97 1.57
N LEU A 124 -10.20 4.88 0.97
CA LEU A 124 -10.45 6.32 1.05
C LEU A 124 -11.36 6.75 -0.11
N PRO A 125 -12.48 7.45 0.17
CA PRO A 125 -13.38 7.92 -0.87
C PRO A 125 -12.74 9.03 -1.73
N ASN A 126 -13.19 9.16 -2.98
CA ASN A 126 -12.60 10.09 -3.96
C ASN A 126 -12.61 11.56 -3.52
N ASN A 127 -13.53 11.96 -2.65
CA ASN A 127 -13.58 13.34 -2.16
C ASN A 127 -12.40 13.73 -1.26
N VAL A 128 -11.76 12.77 -0.56
CA VAL A 128 -10.59 13.01 0.29
C VAL A 128 -9.25 12.78 -0.41
N LEU A 129 -9.28 12.29 -1.65
CA LEU A 129 -8.07 12.11 -2.45
C LEU A 129 -7.46 13.46 -2.87
N GLY A 130 -6.18 13.44 -3.19
CA GLY A 130 -5.41 14.60 -3.59
C GLY A 130 -4.64 14.39 -4.89
N THR A 131 -3.73 15.32 -5.16
CA THR A 131 -2.87 15.33 -6.35
C THR A 131 -1.38 15.15 -6.03
N GLU A 132 -1.00 15.15 -4.74
CA GLU A 132 0.38 14.98 -4.29
C GLU A 132 0.49 13.96 -3.18
N TYR A 133 1.41 13.01 -3.36
CA TYR A 133 1.64 11.90 -2.42
C TYR A 133 3.13 11.61 -2.25
N ARG A 134 3.49 11.15 -1.06
CA ARG A 134 4.72 10.40 -0.83
C ARG A 134 4.40 8.99 -0.41
N VAL A 135 5.14 8.06 -0.98
CA VAL A 135 4.99 6.63 -0.75
C VAL A 135 5.60 6.25 0.60
N MET A 136 4.91 5.40 1.35
CA MET A 136 5.41 4.75 2.56
C MET A 136 5.43 3.24 2.30
N CYS A 137 6.57 2.72 1.86
CA CYS A 137 6.82 1.29 1.65
C CYS A 137 7.60 0.68 2.84
N TYR A 138 8.21 -0.47 2.59
CA TYR A 138 9.14 -1.11 3.51
C TYR A 138 10.39 -1.64 2.77
N HIS A 139 11.40 -2.10 3.51
CA HIS A 139 12.63 -2.62 2.93
C HIS A 139 12.42 -3.90 2.14
N LYS A 140 13.25 -4.14 1.12
CA LYS A 140 13.30 -5.42 0.41
C LYS A 140 13.51 -6.58 1.38
N SER A 141 12.79 -7.68 1.16
CA SER A 141 12.83 -8.88 1.98
C SER A 141 13.16 -10.11 1.12
N GLY A 142 14.45 -10.47 1.05
CA GLY A 142 14.91 -11.54 0.15
C GLY A 142 14.59 -11.19 -1.31
N PRO A 143 13.92 -12.06 -2.08
CA PRO A 143 13.51 -11.78 -3.46
C PRO A 143 12.25 -10.91 -3.56
N ARG A 144 11.55 -10.64 -2.44
CA ARG A 144 10.30 -9.90 -2.41
C ARG A 144 10.54 -8.41 -2.29
N MET A 145 9.75 -7.64 -3.03
CA MET A 145 9.98 -6.20 -3.22
C MET A 145 8.88 -5.36 -2.59
N PRO A 146 9.24 -4.14 -2.12
CA PRO A 146 8.26 -3.09 -1.89
C PRO A 146 7.65 -2.67 -3.22
N GLN A 147 6.48 -2.05 -3.16
CA GLN A 147 5.77 -1.60 -4.36
C GLN A 147 4.77 -0.52 -4.02
N PHE A 148 4.43 0.28 -5.03
CA PHE A 148 3.29 1.18 -4.98
C PHE A 148 2.54 1.15 -6.30
N ALA A 149 1.26 1.52 -6.26
CA ALA A 149 0.43 1.66 -7.44
C ALA A 149 -0.33 2.97 -7.43
N VAL A 150 -0.58 3.50 -8.61
CA VAL A 150 -1.36 4.70 -8.85
C VAL A 150 -2.59 4.34 -9.65
N VAL A 151 -3.75 4.84 -9.22
CA VAL A 151 -5.04 4.67 -9.89
C VAL A 151 -5.55 6.04 -10.30
N ALA A 152 -5.92 6.22 -11.58
CA ALA A 152 -6.55 7.43 -12.06
C ALA A 152 -8.06 7.41 -11.77
N THR A 153 -8.57 8.48 -11.18
CA THR A 153 -10.01 8.66 -10.90
C THR A 153 -10.75 9.37 -12.02
N GLU A 154 -10.01 9.94 -12.97
CA GLU A 154 -10.54 10.69 -14.13
C GLU A 154 -9.72 10.40 -15.39
N ASP A 155 -10.35 10.56 -16.55
CA ASP A 155 -9.69 10.42 -17.85
C ASP A 155 -8.61 11.49 -18.07
N SER A 156 -7.61 11.15 -18.89
CA SER A 156 -6.51 12.06 -19.25
C SER A 156 -5.76 12.61 -18.01
N THR A 157 -5.59 11.80 -16.98
CA THR A 157 -4.80 12.12 -15.80
C THR A 157 -3.31 11.98 -16.12
N ILE A 158 -2.56 13.06 -15.99
CA ILE A 158 -1.09 13.06 -16.12
C ILE A 158 -0.50 12.88 -14.74
N VAL A 159 0.32 11.85 -14.58
CA VAL A 159 1.00 11.53 -13.31
C VAL A 159 2.51 11.63 -13.49
N ASN A 160 3.15 12.44 -12.66
CA ASN A 160 4.60 12.59 -12.58
C ASN A 160 5.10 11.81 -11.37
N ILE A 161 5.99 10.85 -11.60
CA ILE A 161 6.56 9.98 -10.58
C ILE A 161 8.06 10.25 -10.47
N THR A 162 8.53 10.58 -9.26
CA THR A 162 9.96 10.71 -8.94
C THR A 162 10.31 9.57 -7.98
N PRO A 163 10.84 8.44 -8.48
CA PRO A 163 11.14 7.28 -7.66
C PRO A 163 12.36 7.53 -6.77
N ARG A 164 12.35 7.02 -5.55
CA ARG A 164 13.47 7.17 -4.61
C ARG A 164 14.66 6.27 -4.94
N VAL A 165 14.41 5.19 -5.66
CA VAL A 165 15.41 4.18 -6.08
C VAL A 165 15.21 3.87 -7.56
N ILE A 166 16.19 3.22 -8.21
CA ILE A 166 16.07 2.76 -9.59
C ILE A 166 14.90 1.78 -9.69
N THR A 167 14.01 1.98 -10.63
CA THR A 167 12.83 1.13 -10.84
C THR A 167 13.14 -0.09 -11.71
N LYS A 168 12.20 -1.01 -11.82
CA LYS A 168 12.36 -2.27 -12.58
C LYS A 168 12.68 -2.03 -14.06
N LEU A 169 12.11 -1.00 -14.70
CA LEU A 169 12.46 -0.59 -16.07
C LEU A 169 13.65 0.36 -16.12
N GLU A 170 14.55 0.28 -15.12
CA GLU A 170 15.80 1.04 -15.04
C GLU A 170 15.61 2.58 -15.08
N ARG A 171 14.45 3.09 -14.66
CA ARG A 171 14.26 4.54 -14.48
C ARG A 171 15.12 5.03 -13.34
N PRO A 172 15.92 6.09 -13.54
CA PRO A 172 16.89 6.52 -12.53
C PRO A 172 16.22 7.02 -11.24
N ALA A 173 16.87 6.77 -10.11
CA ALA A 173 16.48 7.31 -8.83
C ALA A 173 16.45 8.85 -8.85
N ASN A 174 15.48 9.45 -8.17
CA ASN A 174 15.27 10.90 -8.06
C ASN A 174 15.11 11.64 -9.40
N THR A 175 14.83 10.92 -10.48
CA THR A 175 14.57 11.51 -11.80
C THR A 175 13.08 11.36 -12.13
N PRO A 176 12.35 12.46 -12.36
CA PRO A 176 10.92 12.38 -12.64
C PRO A 176 10.66 11.81 -14.04
N PHE A 177 9.58 11.05 -14.15
CA PHE A 177 8.99 10.63 -15.42
C PHE A 177 7.48 10.79 -15.37
N SER A 178 6.85 10.90 -16.54
CA SER A 178 5.41 11.13 -16.66
C SER A 178 4.73 9.94 -17.34
N ILE A 179 3.52 9.65 -16.90
CA ILE A 179 2.60 8.72 -17.54
C ILE A 179 1.24 9.39 -17.69
N LYS A 180 0.44 8.94 -18.65
CA LYS A 180 -0.96 9.35 -18.85
C LYS A 180 -1.86 8.16 -18.60
N LEU A 181 -2.84 8.33 -17.72
CA LEU A 181 -3.84 7.33 -17.33
C LEU A 181 -5.24 7.84 -17.63
N ASP A 182 -6.15 6.95 -17.99
CA ASP A 182 -7.57 7.21 -18.03
C ASP A 182 -8.26 6.63 -16.79
N LYS A 183 -9.51 7.05 -16.55
CA LYS A 183 -10.28 6.61 -15.35
C LYS A 183 -10.29 5.08 -15.22
N GLY A 184 -9.86 4.60 -14.06
CA GLY A 184 -9.79 3.17 -13.75
C GLY A 184 -8.49 2.48 -14.17
N ASP A 185 -7.60 3.17 -14.90
CA ASP A 185 -6.28 2.64 -15.22
C ASP A 185 -5.40 2.57 -13.97
N VAL A 186 -4.54 1.54 -13.93
CA VAL A 186 -3.61 1.30 -12.84
C VAL A 186 -2.18 1.22 -13.36
N TYR A 187 -1.26 1.82 -12.63
CA TYR A 187 0.19 1.75 -12.92
C TYR A 187 0.96 1.42 -11.66
N GLN A 188 1.69 0.29 -11.67
CA GLN A 188 2.42 -0.22 -10.52
C GLN A 188 3.93 -0.09 -10.71
N VAL A 189 4.64 0.32 -9.65
CA VAL A 189 6.09 0.51 -9.62
C VAL A 189 6.72 -0.38 -8.55
N VAL A 190 7.82 -1.05 -8.92
CA VAL A 190 8.70 -1.80 -8.01
C VAL A 190 10.16 -1.37 -8.25
N PRO A 191 11.06 -1.55 -7.28
CA PRO A 191 12.48 -1.26 -7.49
C PRO A 191 13.13 -2.27 -8.43
N SER A 192 14.18 -1.85 -9.13
CA SER A 192 15.07 -2.74 -9.85
C SER A 192 15.82 -3.65 -8.89
N SER A 193 16.09 -4.90 -9.31
CA SER A 193 17.00 -5.80 -8.62
C SER A 193 18.49 -5.49 -8.86
N SER A 194 18.78 -4.45 -9.63
CA SER A 194 20.14 -4.00 -9.97
C SER A 194 20.99 -3.77 -8.72
N ARG A 195 22.26 -4.21 -8.78
CA ARG A 195 23.25 -3.95 -7.70
C ARG A 195 23.59 -2.46 -7.51
N GLN A 196 23.19 -1.60 -8.45
CA GLN A 196 23.33 -0.15 -8.34
C GLN A 196 22.35 0.44 -7.30
N ASN A 197 21.26 -0.24 -7.00
CA ASN A 197 20.38 0.14 -5.89
C ASN A 197 21.07 -0.15 -4.55
N ARG A 198 21.48 0.90 -3.85
CA ARG A 198 21.98 0.82 -2.47
C ARG A 198 20.87 0.49 -1.47
N SER A 199 19.65 0.89 -1.80
CA SER A 199 18.42 0.62 -1.08
C SER A 199 17.36 0.19 -2.08
N PHE A 200 16.49 -0.72 -1.68
CA PHE A 200 15.34 -1.16 -2.48
C PHE A 200 14.04 -0.59 -1.90
N ASP A 201 14.13 0.37 -0.99
CA ASP A 201 12.99 0.98 -0.33
C ASP A 201 12.46 2.17 -1.14
N LEU A 202 11.23 2.06 -1.61
CA LEU A 202 10.55 3.11 -2.36
C LEU A 202 9.99 4.23 -1.47
N THR A 203 10.13 4.11 -0.13
CA THR A 203 9.66 5.15 0.81
C THR A 203 10.25 6.52 0.46
N GLY A 204 9.39 7.53 0.39
CA GLY A 204 9.76 8.89 0.03
C GLY A 204 9.64 9.20 -1.46
N SER A 205 9.34 8.21 -2.34
CA SER A 205 9.01 8.49 -3.75
C SER A 205 7.88 9.51 -3.84
N LEU A 206 8.03 10.50 -4.72
CA LEU A 206 7.05 11.58 -4.90
C LEU A 206 6.17 11.31 -6.11
N ILE A 207 4.87 11.47 -5.95
CA ILE A 207 3.87 11.33 -6.99
C ILE A 207 3.06 12.62 -7.05
N LYS A 208 3.00 13.24 -8.23
CA LYS A 208 2.20 14.44 -8.50
C LYS A 208 1.32 14.21 -9.71
N SER A 209 0.11 14.75 -9.69
CA SER A 209 -0.83 14.64 -10.79
C SER A 209 -1.58 15.94 -11.04
N ASN A 210 -2.13 16.08 -12.24
CA ASN A 210 -2.99 17.20 -12.59
C ASN A 210 -4.44 17.03 -12.12
N LYS A 211 -4.83 15.81 -11.73
CA LYS A 211 -6.15 15.43 -11.22
C LYS A 211 -6.00 14.53 -10.01
N LYS A 212 -7.08 14.37 -9.22
CA LYS A 212 -7.06 13.47 -8.07
C LYS A 212 -6.73 12.04 -8.48
N ILE A 213 -5.91 11.39 -7.68
CA ILE A 213 -5.50 9.99 -7.88
C ILE A 213 -5.62 9.24 -6.56
N SER A 214 -5.77 7.92 -6.64
CA SER A 214 -5.60 7.02 -5.51
C SER A 214 -4.21 6.40 -5.57
N VAL A 215 -3.51 6.35 -4.45
CA VAL A 215 -2.18 5.76 -4.34
C VAL A 215 -2.19 4.68 -3.29
N PHE A 216 -1.71 3.49 -3.64
CA PHE A 216 -1.52 2.37 -2.73
C PHE A 216 -0.04 2.06 -2.60
N SER A 217 0.35 1.64 -1.41
CA SER A 217 1.74 1.31 -1.11
C SER A 217 1.81 0.11 -0.21
N GLY A 218 2.90 -0.63 -0.29
CA GLY A 218 3.11 -1.78 0.57
C GLY A 218 4.28 -2.66 0.14
N HIS A 219 4.19 -3.95 0.46
CA HIS A 219 5.25 -4.91 0.24
C HIS A 219 4.67 -6.30 -0.02
N GLN A 220 5.22 -7.03 -0.98
CA GLN A 220 4.77 -8.41 -1.29
C GLN A 220 4.80 -9.33 -0.08
N CYS A 221 5.89 -9.30 0.70
CA CYS A 221 6.02 -9.98 1.98
C CYS A 221 7.24 -9.39 2.72
N ALA A 222 7.00 -8.55 3.72
CA ALA A 222 8.03 -7.83 4.47
C ALA A 222 8.42 -8.56 5.75
N TYR A 223 9.72 -8.61 6.03
CA TYR A 223 10.22 -8.87 7.37
C TYR A 223 10.26 -7.55 8.15
N VAL A 224 9.55 -7.49 9.28
CA VAL A 224 9.51 -6.31 10.16
C VAL A 224 10.03 -6.72 11.53
N PRO A 225 11.08 -6.06 12.09
CA PRO A 225 11.94 -5.04 11.47
C PRO A 225 12.92 -5.62 10.45
N ALA A 226 13.53 -4.74 9.63
CA ALA A 226 14.60 -5.13 8.71
C ALA A 226 15.95 -4.50 9.14
N PRO A 227 17.13 -5.16 8.92
CA PRO A 227 17.27 -6.56 8.53
C PRO A 227 16.81 -7.50 9.64
N PRO A 228 16.32 -8.68 9.31
CA PRO A 228 15.80 -9.57 10.33
C PRO A 228 16.92 -10.10 11.22
N PRO A 229 16.81 -9.95 12.56
CA PRO A 229 17.45 -10.91 13.44
C PRO A 229 16.60 -12.17 13.37
N ILE A 230 17.00 -13.23 12.73
CA ILE A 230 16.30 -14.53 12.70
C ILE A 230 14.75 -14.40 12.66
N ILE A 231 14.20 -13.71 11.66
CA ILE A 231 12.75 -13.66 11.44
C ILE A 231 12.39 -14.78 10.47
N LEU A 232 11.54 -15.71 10.89
CA LEU A 232 11.16 -16.87 10.10
C LEU A 232 9.93 -16.63 9.22
N ALA A 233 9.19 -15.53 9.40
CA ALA A 233 7.98 -15.24 8.65
C ALA A 233 7.92 -13.78 8.23
N CYS A 234 7.63 -13.56 6.96
CA CYS A 234 7.28 -12.24 6.42
C CYS A 234 5.76 -12.12 6.30
N ASN A 235 5.24 -10.90 6.22
CA ASN A 235 3.84 -10.64 5.97
C ASN A 235 3.65 -9.66 4.82
N HIS A 236 2.52 -9.79 4.11
CA HIS A 236 2.05 -8.81 3.15
C HIS A 236 1.78 -7.49 3.86
N LEU A 237 2.11 -6.38 3.20
CA LEU A 237 1.75 -5.04 3.65
C LEU A 237 1.01 -4.32 2.53
N THR A 238 -0.11 -3.69 2.86
CA THR A 238 -0.85 -2.85 1.93
C THR A 238 -1.60 -1.74 2.67
N GLU A 239 -1.55 -0.52 2.13
CA GLU A 239 -2.29 0.62 2.65
C GLU A 239 -2.60 1.60 1.51
N GLN A 240 -3.77 2.22 1.55
CA GLN A 240 -4.08 3.36 0.71
C GLN A 240 -3.47 4.61 1.31
N MET A 241 -2.60 5.28 0.55
CA MET A 241 -1.87 6.44 1.05
C MET A 241 -2.76 7.68 1.16
N PRO A 242 -2.72 8.39 2.29
CA PRO A 242 -3.33 9.71 2.39
C PRO A 242 -2.50 10.74 1.60
N PRO A 243 -3.15 11.69 0.90
CA PRO A 243 -2.44 12.76 0.21
C PRO A 243 -1.67 13.65 1.20
N ILE A 244 -0.58 14.28 0.75
CA ILE A 244 0.27 15.14 1.59
C ILE A 244 -0.55 16.24 2.28
N SER A 245 -1.59 16.75 1.61
CA SER A 245 -2.49 17.79 2.14
C SER A 245 -3.27 17.38 3.41
N SER A 246 -3.39 16.08 3.69
CA SER A 246 -4.07 15.53 4.87
C SER A 246 -3.15 15.12 6.01
N TRP A 247 -1.82 15.30 5.84
CA TRP A 247 -0.86 14.92 6.87
C TRP A 247 -0.98 15.80 8.12
N GLY A 248 -0.68 15.22 9.27
CA GLY A 248 -0.79 15.88 10.58
C GLY A 248 0.58 16.21 11.20
N LYS A 249 0.52 16.90 12.35
CA LYS A 249 1.71 17.27 13.15
C LYS A 249 1.76 16.60 14.52
N HIS A 250 0.65 15.96 14.95
CA HIS A 250 0.49 15.38 16.29
C HIS A 250 -0.10 13.99 16.17
N PHE A 251 0.60 12.99 16.68
CA PHE A 251 0.19 11.60 16.65
C PHE A 251 0.42 10.96 18.02
N PHE A 252 -0.46 10.03 18.36
CA PHE A 252 -0.30 9.09 19.45
C PHE A 252 -0.29 7.69 18.86
N ILE A 253 0.76 6.92 19.13
CA ILE A 253 0.86 5.51 18.73
C ILE A 253 0.96 4.65 19.97
N GLY A 254 0.14 3.61 20.03
CA GLY A 254 0.05 2.69 21.15
C GLY A 254 0.65 1.32 20.82
N ARG A 255 1.01 0.58 21.86
CA ARG A 255 1.42 -0.80 21.72
C ARG A 255 0.23 -1.66 21.26
N PHE A 256 0.49 -2.58 20.32
CA PHE A 256 -0.49 -3.60 19.96
C PHE A 256 -0.71 -4.56 21.14
N GLU A 257 -1.97 -4.95 21.34
CA GLU A 257 -2.31 -5.96 22.36
C GLU A 257 -1.56 -7.28 22.06
N LYS A 258 -1.04 -7.93 23.09
CA LYS A 258 -0.29 -9.20 23.01
C LYS A 258 0.99 -9.14 22.15
N ARG A 259 1.48 -7.94 21.84
CA ARG A 259 2.77 -7.74 21.18
C ARG A 259 3.75 -7.02 22.12
N THR A 260 5.01 -7.47 22.14
CA THR A 260 6.03 -6.88 22.99
C THR A 260 6.58 -5.59 22.41
N ARG A 261 6.67 -5.49 21.09
CA ARG A 261 7.24 -4.36 20.37
C ARG A 261 6.49 -4.09 19.05
N TYR A 262 6.71 -2.91 18.52
CA TYR A 262 6.28 -2.52 17.17
C TYR A 262 7.38 -1.68 16.50
N THR A 263 7.37 -1.69 15.17
CA THR A 263 8.20 -0.79 14.36
C THR A 263 7.34 0.38 13.91
N TYR A 264 7.92 1.57 13.80
CA TYR A 264 7.23 2.74 13.28
C TYR A 264 8.13 3.53 12.34
N ARG A 265 7.54 4.20 11.37
CA ARG A 265 8.20 5.12 10.45
C ARG A 265 7.55 6.48 10.50
N ILE A 266 8.36 7.52 10.37
CA ILE A 266 7.95 8.92 10.30
C ILE A 266 8.53 9.51 9.03
N LEU A 267 7.69 9.91 8.09
CA LEU A 267 8.08 10.45 6.78
C LEU A 267 7.78 11.94 6.71
N ALA A 268 8.73 12.74 6.21
CA ALA A 268 8.57 14.17 6.00
C ALA A 268 8.44 14.52 4.52
N ASP A 269 7.71 15.61 4.23
CA ASP A 269 7.64 16.24 2.91
C ASP A 269 8.30 17.62 2.86
N GLN A 270 8.33 18.35 3.98
CA GLN A 270 8.91 19.67 4.05
C GLN A 270 10.38 19.62 4.51
N PRO A 271 11.23 20.55 4.03
CA PRO A 271 12.62 20.62 4.44
C PRO A 271 12.76 20.97 5.93
N HIS A 272 13.83 20.45 6.53
CA HIS A 272 14.21 20.72 7.92
C HIS A 272 13.13 20.39 8.96
N THR A 273 12.24 19.44 8.66
CA THR A 273 11.16 19.01 9.56
C THR A 273 11.74 18.41 10.85
N LYS A 274 11.55 19.10 11.97
CA LYS A 274 11.94 18.64 13.30
C LYS A 274 10.91 17.70 13.86
N VAL A 275 11.33 16.51 14.23
CA VAL A 275 10.46 15.46 14.81
C VAL A 275 10.82 15.28 16.26
N PHE A 276 9.80 15.28 17.12
CA PHE A 276 9.92 15.09 18.55
C PHE A 276 9.18 13.82 18.97
N ILE A 277 9.78 13.06 19.88
CA ILE A 277 9.15 11.91 20.54
C ILE A 277 9.10 12.21 22.03
N ASN A 278 7.91 12.18 22.64
CA ASN A 278 7.67 12.54 24.03
C ASN A 278 8.35 13.88 24.39
N SER A 279 8.14 14.89 23.55
CA SER A 279 8.67 16.27 23.67
C SER A 279 10.19 16.40 23.53
N LYS A 280 10.92 15.32 23.24
CA LYS A 280 12.38 15.38 22.99
C LYS A 280 12.66 15.35 21.48
N LEU A 281 13.52 16.27 20.99
CA LEU A 281 13.96 16.25 19.60
C LEU A 281 14.59 14.91 19.25
N LYS A 282 14.05 14.24 18.26
CA LYS A 282 14.52 12.92 17.83
C LYS A 282 15.35 12.99 16.55
N THR A 283 14.89 13.75 15.57
CA THR A 283 15.58 13.88 14.27
C THR A 283 15.10 15.11 13.51
N ILE A 284 15.85 15.49 12.47
CA ILE A 284 15.46 16.51 11.50
C ILE A 284 15.46 15.84 10.13
N LEU A 285 14.35 15.92 9.41
CA LEU A 285 14.14 15.22 8.13
C LEU A 285 14.07 16.22 6.97
N GLN A 286 14.58 15.81 5.81
CA GLN A 286 14.43 16.50 4.53
C GLN A 286 13.27 15.87 3.73
N PRO A 287 12.78 16.52 2.66
CA PRO A 287 11.70 15.97 1.83
C PRO A 287 11.97 14.55 1.35
N GLY A 288 11.04 13.62 1.61
CA GLY A 288 11.16 12.21 1.27
C GLY A 288 12.10 11.40 2.17
N GLN A 289 12.69 12.01 3.19
CA GLN A 289 13.41 11.27 4.23
C GLN A 289 12.44 10.74 5.29
N PHE A 290 12.78 9.60 5.84
CA PHE A 290 12.03 9.01 6.96
C PHE A 290 12.95 8.61 8.11
N TYR A 291 12.38 8.56 9.30
CA TYR A 291 12.96 7.97 10.50
C TYR A 291 12.26 6.65 10.79
N GLU A 292 13.00 5.60 11.08
CA GLU A 292 12.46 4.32 11.55
C GLU A 292 12.91 4.06 13.00
N GLY A 293 12.01 3.58 13.82
CA GLY A 293 12.28 3.23 15.21
C GLY A 293 11.48 2.02 15.65
N ILE A 294 11.91 1.44 16.78
CA ILE A 294 11.22 0.34 17.47
C ILE A 294 10.84 0.83 18.86
N SER A 295 9.63 0.49 19.30
CA SER A 295 9.16 0.81 20.65
C SER A 295 8.33 -0.34 21.23
N ASP A 296 8.31 -0.38 22.56
CA ASP A 296 7.49 -1.27 23.39
C ASP A 296 6.39 -0.53 24.17
N SER A 297 6.35 0.79 24.03
CA SER A 297 5.51 1.68 24.82
C SER A 297 4.74 2.68 23.97
N THR A 298 3.63 3.18 24.49
CA THR A 298 2.87 4.27 23.90
C THR A 298 3.73 5.53 23.86
N MET A 299 3.67 6.27 22.74
CA MET A 299 4.40 7.52 22.59
C MET A 299 3.60 8.59 21.87
N GLN A 300 3.93 9.83 22.16
CA GLN A 300 3.52 11.00 21.42
C GLN A 300 4.60 11.32 20.36
N ILE A 301 4.19 11.51 19.13
CA ILE A 301 5.04 12.01 18.04
C ILE A 301 4.52 13.35 17.61
N THR A 302 5.38 14.38 17.61
CA THR A 302 5.03 15.71 17.12
C THR A 302 6.08 16.22 16.14
N ALA A 303 5.67 17.13 15.25
CA ALA A 303 6.60 17.78 14.35
C ALA A 303 6.20 19.27 14.08
N ASP A 304 7.17 20.09 13.69
CA ASP A 304 6.92 21.49 13.32
C ASP A 304 6.26 21.61 11.93
N ASN A 305 6.45 20.61 11.05
CA ASN A 305 5.76 20.50 9.75
C ASN A 305 4.91 19.21 9.71
N PRO A 306 3.91 19.12 8.81
CA PRO A 306 3.14 17.89 8.63
C PRO A 306 4.02 16.68 8.28
N ILE A 307 3.72 15.54 8.89
CA ILE A 307 4.40 14.25 8.70
C ILE A 307 3.39 13.14 8.47
N LEU A 308 3.84 12.03 7.89
CA LEU A 308 3.11 10.77 7.84
C LEU A 308 3.74 9.80 8.83
N VAL A 309 2.91 9.16 9.65
CA VAL A 309 3.35 8.15 10.61
C VAL A 309 2.72 6.81 10.26
N ALA A 310 3.55 5.77 10.14
CA ALA A 310 3.13 4.39 9.96
C ALA A 310 3.61 3.54 11.15
N GLN A 311 2.75 2.65 11.62
CA GLN A 311 3.03 1.69 12.67
C GLN A 311 2.90 0.27 12.11
N TYR A 312 3.91 -0.57 12.36
CA TYR A 312 3.97 -1.94 11.85
C TYR A 312 4.01 -2.94 13.00
N SER A 313 3.18 -3.96 12.93
CA SER A 313 3.34 -5.16 13.75
C SER A 313 4.63 -5.88 13.35
N GLN A 314 5.43 -6.31 14.34
CA GLN A 314 6.62 -7.09 14.06
C GLN A 314 6.27 -8.55 13.76
N GLY A 315 7.13 -9.21 12.98
CA GLY A 315 6.96 -10.63 12.63
C GLY A 315 7.00 -11.54 13.86
N PHE A 316 6.40 -12.73 13.70
CA PHE A 316 6.37 -13.78 14.71
C PHE A 316 7.78 -14.07 15.28
N LYS A 317 7.93 -14.10 16.58
CA LYS A 317 9.13 -14.19 17.43
C LYS A 317 9.82 -12.88 17.82
N ASN A 318 9.43 -11.72 17.31
CA ASN A 318 9.96 -10.43 17.77
C ASN A 318 8.88 -9.54 18.41
N GLY A 319 7.65 -9.97 18.47
CA GLY A 319 6.54 -9.19 19.02
C GLY A 319 5.68 -9.95 20.00
#